data_cf0f858f0c5707f67aab4eae6ec73b52
#
_entry.id   cf0f858f0c5707f67aab4eae6ec73b52
#
_cell.length_a   1.000
_cell.length_b   1.000
_cell.length_c   1.000
_cell.angle_alpha   90.00
_cell.angle_beta   90.00
_cell.angle_gamma   90.00
#
_symmetry.space_group_name_H-M   'P 1'
#
loop_
_entity.id
_entity.type
_entity.pdbx_description
1 polymer ?
#
loop_
_entity_poly.entity_id
_entity_poly.type
_entity_poly.pdbx_seq_one_letter_code
_entity_poly.pdbx_strand_id
1 'polypeptide(L)'
;DWGRLWNVFGSTDDDPKIDYHNDGLVSWQGLFGQAEYVTDTYSVFVQGSVANQGFQRIDHFRYAPNDPMFKSENKNILGGTIKAGANYNIDAMNNVYVNAGYYSKAPNFDAVFQDYDNYVTPDSDLTNEKVVGIEAGYGFRSSDLTMNLNVYRTSWKDRFLSDYVRINGVGGIANYTGVEQVHQGVEFDAKWKISPFVDLEGMLTLGNYEYGSDVTDS
;
A
#
# COMPACT_ATOMS: atom_id res chain seq x y z
N ASP A 1 -19.03 4.74 -11.14
CA ASP A 1 -20.47 4.46 -11.02
C ASP A 1 -20.97 3.61 -12.20
N TRP A 2 -20.54 2.35 -12.23
CA TRP A 2 -20.85 1.42 -13.33
C TRP A 2 -22.24 0.77 -13.18
N GLY A 3 -22.94 0.97 -12.08
CA GLY A 3 -24.26 0.40 -11.80
C GLY A 3 -25.45 1.27 -12.22
N ARG A 4 -25.25 2.29 -13.06
CA ARG A 4 -26.34 3.19 -13.49
C ARG A 4 -26.80 2.89 -14.90
N LEU A 5 -28.11 2.68 -15.09
CA LEU A 5 -28.73 2.68 -16.41
C LEU A 5 -28.70 4.09 -17.00
N TRP A 6 -28.18 4.25 -18.19
CA TRP A 6 -28.45 5.41 -19.00
C TRP A 6 -29.94 5.42 -19.33
N ASN A 7 -30.61 6.49 -18.94
CA ASN A 7 -32.04 6.63 -19.15
C ASN A 7 -32.33 6.88 -20.63
N VAL A 8 -32.43 5.81 -21.44
CA VAL A 8 -32.73 5.87 -22.88
C VAL A 8 -34.23 6.01 -23.10
N PHE A 9 -35.10 5.76 -22.08
CA PHE A 9 -36.54 5.66 -22.22
C PHE A 9 -37.34 6.65 -21.36
N GLY A 10 -36.69 7.67 -20.79
CA GLY A 10 -37.42 8.70 -20.03
C GLY A 10 -38.09 8.18 -18.75
N SER A 11 -37.50 7.21 -18.07
CA SER A 11 -37.92 6.78 -16.75
C SER A 11 -37.85 7.94 -15.75
N THR A 12 -38.85 8.04 -14.90
CA THR A 12 -38.95 9.07 -13.85
C THR A 12 -38.06 8.78 -12.66
N ASP A 13 -37.27 7.70 -12.70
CA ASP A 13 -36.32 7.30 -11.66
C ASP A 13 -34.98 7.96 -11.97
N ASP A 14 -34.62 8.97 -11.20
CA ASP A 14 -33.48 9.84 -11.46
C ASP A 14 -32.12 9.12 -11.38
N ASP A 15 -32.05 7.90 -10.82
CA ASP A 15 -30.79 7.15 -10.64
C ASP A 15 -30.98 5.62 -10.52
N PRO A 16 -31.50 4.92 -11.56
CA PRO A 16 -31.77 3.49 -11.49
C PRO A 16 -30.46 2.69 -11.35
N LYS A 17 -30.35 1.88 -10.31
CA LYS A 17 -29.26 0.92 -10.11
C LYS A 17 -29.57 -0.37 -10.87
N ILE A 18 -28.60 -0.89 -11.64
CA ILE A 18 -28.83 -2.08 -12.49
C ILE A 18 -27.95 -3.27 -12.10
N ASP A 19 -26.90 -3.04 -11.34
CA ASP A 19 -25.90 -4.07 -11.04
C ASP A 19 -25.60 -4.14 -9.55
N TYR A 20 -25.25 -3.03 -8.94
CA TYR A 20 -24.98 -2.97 -7.51
C TYR A 20 -25.31 -1.60 -6.91
N HIS A 21 -25.59 -1.59 -5.61
CA HIS A 21 -25.70 -0.39 -4.78
C HIS A 21 -25.22 -0.72 -3.37
N ASN A 22 -23.95 -0.51 -3.10
CA ASN A 22 -23.31 -0.89 -1.84
C ASN A 22 -22.61 0.30 -1.18
N ASP A 23 -22.63 0.32 0.15
CA ASP A 23 -21.77 1.18 0.95
C ASP A 23 -20.64 0.36 1.56
N GLY A 24 -19.42 0.86 1.46
CA GLY A 24 -18.25 0.34 2.18
C GLY A 24 -17.91 1.27 3.34
N LEU A 25 -17.98 0.78 4.55
CA LEU A 25 -17.56 1.53 5.74
C LEU A 25 -16.20 1.00 6.21
N VAL A 26 -15.25 1.92 6.33
CA VAL A 26 -13.92 1.63 6.86
C VAL A 26 -13.69 2.51 8.08
N SER A 27 -13.39 1.89 9.22
CA SER A 27 -12.97 2.58 10.44
C SER A 27 -11.49 2.29 10.72
N TRP A 28 -10.79 3.26 11.29
CA TRP A 28 -9.39 3.11 11.65
C TRP A 28 -9.10 3.72 13.01
N GLN A 29 -8.34 3.00 13.82
CA GLN A 29 -7.88 3.44 15.14
C GLN A 29 -6.45 2.96 15.32
N GLY A 30 -5.55 3.85 15.77
CA GLY A 30 -4.15 3.47 15.92
C GLY A 30 -3.39 4.32 16.91
N LEU A 31 -2.27 3.77 17.36
CA LEU A 31 -1.28 4.44 18.19
C LEU A 31 0.08 4.31 17.51
N PHE A 32 0.90 5.33 17.64
CA PHE A 32 2.28 5.30 17.19
C PHE A 32 3.20 5.99 18.19
N GLY A 33 4.47 5.61 18.14
CA GLY A 33 5.52 6.26 18.92
C GLY A 33 6.85 6.18 18.18
N GLN A 34 7.70 7.17 18.43
CA GLN A 34 9.05 7.27 17.90
C GLN A 34 9.99 7.74 18.99
N ALA A 35 11.18 7.16 19.00
CA ALA A 35 12.30 7.65 19.79
C ALA A 35 13.51 7.85 18.88
N GLU A 36 14.22 8.93 19.08
CA GLU A 36 15.43 9.27 18.35
C GLU A 36 16.51 9.73 19.31
N TYR A 37 17.74 9.27 19.08
CA TYR A 37 18.93 9.73 19.78
C TYR A 37 19.90 10.33 18.78
N VAL A 38 20.29 11.56 18.99
CA VAL A 38 21.10 12.36 18.07
C VAL A 38 22.35 12.86 18.77
N THR A 39 23.48 12.71 18.10
CA THR A 39 24.77 13.32 18.46
C THR A 39 25.34 14.07 17.25
N ASP A 40 26.46 14.75 17.41
CA ASP A 40 27.14 15.42 16.28
C ASP A 40 27.64 14.40 15.24
N THR A 41 27.92 13.16 15.65
CA THR A 41 28.55 12.16 14.80
C THR A 41 27.53 11.16 14.24
N TYR A 42 26.51 10.80 14.99
CA TYR A 42 25.50 9.83 14.56
C TYR A 42 24.12 10.10 15.13
N SER A 43 23.11 9.60 14.46
CA SER A 43 21.77 9.48 14.98
C SER A 43 21.22 8.08 14.78
N VAL A 44 20.34 7.67 15.68
CA VAL A 44 19.60 6.41 15.58
C VAL A 44 18.16 6.66 15.94
N PHE A 45 17.23 6.00 15.26
CA PHE A 45 15.81 6.07 15.62
C PHE A 45 15.15 4.70 15.62
N VAL A 46 14.07 4.60 16.37
CA VAL A 46 13.12 3.51 16.32
C VAL A 46 11.71 4.09 16.34
N GLN A 47 10.84 3.56 15.49
CA GLN A 47 9.43 3.93 15.39
C GLN A 47 8.58 2.66 15.39
N GLY A 48 7.45 2.69 16.10
CA GLY A 48 6.48 1.61 16.10
C GLY A 48 5.06 2.14 16.02
N SER A 49 4.18 1.36 15.42
CA SER A 49 2.73 1.63 15.43
C SER A 49 1.93 0.35 15.51
N VAL A 50 0.73 0.46 16.04
CA VAL A 50 -0.31 -0.57 15.98
C VAL A 50 -1.63 0.11 15.58
N ALA A 51 -2.37 -0.53 14.68
CA ALA A 51 -3.66 -0.02 14.22
C ALA A 51 -4.67 -1.14 14.07
N ASN A 52 -5.92 -0.85 14.42
CA ASN A 52 -7.07 -1.69 14.13
C ASN A 52 -7.88 -1.04 13.00
N GLN A 53 -8.16 -1.80 11.96
CA GLN A 53 -8.99 -1.37 10.84
C GLN A 53 -10.24 -2.23 10.78
N GLY A 54 -11.40 -1.58 10.86
CA GLY A 54 -12.70 -2.23 10.77
C GLY A 54 -13.30 -2.05 9.39
N PHE A 55 -13.92 -3.11 8.87
CA PHE A 55 -14.57 -3.13 7.57
C PHE A 55 -16.01 -3.61 7.72
N GLN A 56 -16.94 -2.93 7.08
CA GLN A 56 -18.33 -3.30 7.04
C GLN A 56 -18.93 -2.93 5.68
N ARG A 57 -19.78 -3.78 5.14
CA ARG A 57 -20.49 -3.58 3.87
C ARG A 57 -21.99 -3.53 4.11
N ILE A 58 -22.67 -2.66 3.38
CA ILE A 58 -24.13 -2.57 3.33
C ILE A 58 -24.53 -2.74 1.87
N ASP A 59 -25.39 -3.73 1.58
CA ASP A 59 -25.88 -4.01 0.23
C ASP A 59 -27.34 -3.54 0.10
N HIS A 60 -27.54 -2.40 -0.54
CA HIS A 60 -28.84 -1.80 -0.81
C HIS A 60 -29.50 -2.34 -2.07
N PHE A 61 -28.78 -3.15 -2.86
CA PHE A 61 -29.27 -3.65 -4.13
C PHE A 61 -29.96 -5.00 -4.00
N ARG A 62 -29.31 -5.93 -3.29
CA ARG A 62 -29.79 -7.32 -3.20
C ARG A 62 -30.74 -7.55 -2.03
N TYR A 63 -30.64 -6.77 -0.98
CA TYR A 63 -31.31 -7.02 0.29
C TYR A 63 -32.12 -5.83 0.77
N ALA A 64 -33.29 -6.11 1.33
CA ALA A 64 -34.09 -5.07 1.99
C ALA A 64 -33.49 -4.71 3.36
N PRO A 65 -33.70 -3.49 3.89
CA PRO A 65 -33.12 -3.05 5.15
C PRO A 65 -33.39 -3.93 6.38
N ASN A 66 -34.43 -4.75 6.34
CA ASN A 66 -34.79 -5.69 7.40
C ASN A 66 -34.24 -7.11 7.18
N ASP A 67 -33.52 -7.34 6.07
CA ASP A 67 -32.86 -8.60 5.78
C ASP A 67 -31.58 -8.74 6.61
N PRO A 68 -31.32 -9.89 7.25
CA PRO A 68 -30.06 -10.14 7.96
C PRO A 68 -28.81 -9.97 7.08
N MET A 69 -28.92 -10.17 5.77
CA MET A 69 -27.83 -10.02 4.81
C MET A 69 -27.65 -8.58 4.28
N PHE A 70 -28.50 -7.65 4.70
CA PHE A 70 -28.41 -6.24 4.27
C PHE A 70 -27.09 -5.60 4.73
N LYS A 71 -26.60 -6.00 5.89
CA LYS A 71 -25.41 -5.42 6.50
C LYS A 71 -24.48 -6.50 7.03
N SER A 72 -23.22 -6.46 6.61
CA SER A 72 -22.21 -7.42 7.08
C SER A 72 -21.90 -7.23 8.56
N GLU A 73 -21.32 -8.26 9.18
CA GLU A 73 -20.58 -8.08 10.42
C GLU A 73 -19.40 -7.14 10.22
N ASN A 74 -18.93 -6.52 11.32
CA ASN A 74 -17.74 -5.70 11.29
C ASN A 74 -16.50 -6.57 11.42
N LYS A 75 -15.70 -6.67 10.36
CA LYS A 75 -14.43 -7.39 10.36
C LYS A 75 -13.32 -6.45 10.83
N ASN A 76 -12.75 -6.74 11.99
CA ASN A 76 -11.62 -5.99 12.54
C ASN A 76 -10.30 -6.71 12.23
N ILE A 77 -9.33 -5.96 11.69
CA ILE A 77 -8.02 -6.47 11.31
C ILE A 77 -6.96 -5.62 11.99
N LEU A 78 -6.13 -6.29 12.80
CA LEU A 78 -5.02 -5.65 13.50
C LEU A 78 -3.79 -5.65 12.61
N GLY A 79 -3.18 -4.48 12.45
CA GLY A 79 -1.91 -4.28 11.76
C GLY A 79 -0.91 -3.51 12.61
N GLY A 80 0.31 -3.37 12.12
CA GLY A 80 1.32 -2.60 12.82
C GLY A 80 2.59 -2.42 12.02
N THR A 81 3.46 -1.53 12.49
CA THR A 81 4.74 -1.25 11.86
C THR A 81 5.84 -1.18 12.90
N ILE A 82 7.03 -1.57 12.48
CA ILE A 82 8.27 -1.24 13.21
C ILE A 82 9.30 -0.78 12.18
N LYS A 83 9.96 0.34 12.48
CA LYS A 83 11.06 0.89 11.70
C LYS A 83 12.22 1.23 12.61
N ALA A 84 13.42 1.06 12.10
CA ALA A 84 14.63 1.53 12.75
C ALA A 84 15.63 2.02 11.70
N GLY A 85 16.47 2.95 12.09
CA GLY A 85 17.51 3.46 11.21
C GLY A 85 18.63 4.12 11.97
N ALA A 86 19.75 4.26 11.29
CA ALA A 86 20.92 4.93 11.79
C ALA A 86 21.56 5.77 10.69
N ASN A 87 22.10 6.91 11.07
CA ASN A 87 22.95 7.75 10.24
C ASN A 87 24.29 7.96 10.95
N TYR A 88 25.37 7.95 10.20
CA TYR A 88 26.71 8.25 10.69
C TYR A 88 27.35 9.33 9.82
N ASN A 89 27.72 10.46 10.44
CA ASN A 89 28.45 11.54 9.81
C ASN A 89 29.93 11.20 9.80
N ILE A 90 30.47 10.86 8.64
CA ILE A 90 31.90 10.57 8.45
C ILE A 90 32.72 11.83 8.71
N ASP A 91 32.22 12.95 8.19
CA ASP A 91 32.74 14.30 8.39
C ASP A 91 31.61 15.34 8.17
N ALA A 92 31.97 16.61 8.09
CA ALA A 92 31.01 17.71 7.90
C ALA A 92 30.25 17.68 6.54
N MET A 93 30.76 16.93 5.56
CA MET A 93 30.21 16.88 4.21
C MET A 93 29.66 15.49 3.84
N ASN A 94 30.08 14.43 4.54
CA ASN A 94 29.85 13.05 4.16
C ASN A 94 29.10 12.30 5.25
N ASN A 95 28.03 11.59 4.88
CA ASN A 95 27.33 10.69 5.79
C ASN A 95 26.94 9.39 5.09
N VAL A 96 26.72 8.35 5.88
CA VAL A 96 26.12 7.09 5.47
C VAL A 96 24.92 6.79 6.36
N TYR A 97 23.92 6.11 5.81
CA TYR A 97 22.76 5.71 6.59
C TYR A 97 22.27 4.32 6.22
N VAL A 98 21.53 3.73 7.12
CA VAL A 98 20.78 2.49 6.91
C VAL A 98 19.43 2.58 7.59
N ASN A 99 18.39 2.12 6.90
CA ASN A 99 17.04 2.02 7.42
C ASN A 99 16.46 0.64 7.14
N ALA A 100 15.68 0.14 8.07
CA ALA A 100 14.90 -1.09 7.89
C ALA A 100 13.50 -0.92 8.47
N GLY A 101 12.53 -1.58 7.86
CA GLY A 101 11.14 -1.53 8.30
C GLY A 101 10.40 -2.83 8.01
N TYR A 102 9.53 -3.18 8.94
CA TYR A 102 8.52 -4.23 8.79
C TYR A 102 7.13 -3.63 8.97
N TYR A 103 6.22 -3.99 8.07
CA TYR A 103 4.85 -3.51 8.07
C TYR A 103 3.90 -4.70 7.92
N SER A 104 2.93 -4.78 8.80
CA SER A 104 1.77 -5.65 8.70
C SER A 104 0.56 -4.77 8.42
N LYS A 105 0.12 -4.74 7.17
CA LYS A 105 -0.91 -3.84 6.66
C LYS A 105 -2.19 -4.64 6.42
N ALA A 106 -3.32 -4.16 6.92
CA ALA A 106 -4.61 -4.74 6.60
C ALA A 106 -4.85 -4.74 5.08
N PRO A 107 -5.48 -5.78 4.53
CA PRO A 107 -5.83 -5.84 3.11
C PRO A 107 -6.81 -4.72 2.73
N ASN A 108 -7.01 -4.52 1.43
CA ASN A 108 -8.00 -3.56 0.93
C ASN A 108 -9.44 -4.06 1.16
N PHE A 109 -10.43 -3.18 0.92
CA PHE A 109 -11.85 -3.50 1.12
C PHE A 109 -12.30 -4.70 0.26
N ASP A 110 -11.86 -4.77 -0.99
CA ASP A 110 -12.26 -5.83 -1.92
C ASP A 110 -11.67 -7.19 -1.53
N ALA A 111 -10.50 -7.20 -0.91
CA ALA A 111 -9.93 -8.42 -0.34
C ALA A 111 -10.72 -8.95 0.86
N VAL A 112 -11.41 -8.06 1.59
CA VAL A 112 -12.25 -8.46 2.74
C VAL A 112 -13.55 -9.09 2.28
N PHE A 113 -14.12 -8.64 1.16
CA PHE A 113 -15.41 -9.08 0.63
C PHE A 113 -15.25 -9.62 -0.80
N GLN A 114 -14.52 -10.74 -0.93
CA GLN A 114 -14.16 -11.34 -2.23
C GLN A 114 -15.29 -12.12 -2.88
N ASP A 115 -16.18 -12.71 -2.08
CA ASP A 115 -17.22 -13.58 -2.59
C ASP A 115 -18.28 -12.79 -3.36
N TYR A 116 -18.34 -13.00 -4.67
CA TYR A 116 -19.30 -12.36 -5.55
C TYR A 116 -20.76 -12.75 -5.24
N ASP A 117 -20.99 -13.97 -4.77
CA ASP A 117 -22.32 -14.47 -4.44
C ASP A 117 -22.76 -14.06 -3.03
N ASN A 118 -21.81 -13.76 -2.16
CA ASN A 118 -22.07 -13.38 -0.77
C ASN A 118 -21.20 -12.18 -0.32
N TYR A 119 -21.50 -11.02 -0.88
CA TYR A 119 -20.76 -9.78 -0.61
C TYR A 119 -20.75 -9.29 0.84
N VAL A 120 -21.63 -9.80 1.69
CA VAL A 120 -21.73 -9.33 3.08
C VAL A 120 -21.00 -10.23 4.07
N THR A 121 -20.49 -11.39 3.63
CA THR A 121 -19.67 -12.25 4.47
C THR A 121 -18.20 -11.91 4.24
N PRO A 122 -17.47 -11.47 5.28
CA PRO A 122 -16.04 -11.25 5.14
C PRO A 122 -15.31 -12.57 4.90
N ASP A 123 -14.28 -12.55 4.06
CA ASP A 123 -13.42 -13.69 3.82
C ASP A 123 -12.80 -14.22 5.14
N SER A 124 -12.82 -15.54 5.34
CA SER A 124 -12.32 -16.20 6.55
C SER A 124 -10.78 -16.28 6.57
N ASP A 125 -10.16 -16.36 5.39
CA ASP A 125 -8.73 -16.67 5.21
C ASP A 125 -7.86 -15.42 5.03
N LEU A 126 -8.40 -14.26 5.40
CA LEU A 126 -7.72 -12.99 5.32
C LEU A 126 -6.43 -12.96 6.12
N THR A 127 -5.37 -12.59 5.46
CA THR A 127 -4.09 -12.28 6.08
C THR A 127 -3.64 -10.86 5.75
N ASN A 128 -2.87 -10.25 6.65
CA ASN A 128 -2.27 -8.95 6.38
C ASN A 128 -1.20 -9.06 5.29
N GLU A 129 -1.14 -8.07 4.43
CA GLU A 129 0.01 -7.84 3.57
C GLU A 129 1.23 -7.53 4.45
N LYS A 130 2.34 -8.22 4.21
CA LYS A 130 3.59 -8.03 4.94
C LYS A 130 4.61 -7.38 4.04
N VAL A 131 5.19 -6.28 4.51
CA VAL A 131 6.21 -5.55 3.76
C VAL A 131 7.48 -5.48 4.59
N VAL A 132 8.60 -5.90 4.00
CA VAL A 132 9.94 -5.73 4.57
C VAL A 132 10.74 -4.84 3.63
N GLY A 133 11.20 -3.71 4.14
CA GLY A 133 12.07 -2.79 3.41
C GLY A 133 13.41 -2.64 4.11
N ILE A 134 14.47 -2.60 3.34
CA ILE A 134 15.81 -2.21 3.78
C ILE A 134 16.41 -1.28 2.75
N GLU A 135 17.08 -0.25 3.23
CA GLU A 135 17.83 0.68 2.39
C GLU A 135 19.12 1.11 3.07
N ALA A 136 20.11 1.43 2.27
CA ALA A 136 21.35 2.02 2.72
C ALA A 136 21.80 3.06 1.72
N GLY A 137 22.39 4.15 2.21
CA GLY A 137 22.77 5.23 1.33
C GLY A 137 23.99 6.00 1.82
N TYR A 138 24.47 6.83 0.90
CA TYR A 138 25.56 7.76 1.11
C TYR A 138 25.13 9.15 0.68
N GLY A 139 25.34 10.13 1.53
CA GLY A 139 25.08 11.52 1.28
C GLY A 139 26.37 12.34 1.24
N PHE A 140 26.45 13.23 0.26
CA PHE A 140 27.49 14.26 0.20
C PHE A 140 26.84 15.64 0.15
N ARG A 141 27.32 16.58 0.95
CA ARG A 141 26.83 17.96 0.97
C ARG A 141 27.97 18.94 1.16
N SER A 142 28.16 19.82 0.18
CA SER A 142 29.01 21.00 0.27
C SER A 142 28.17 22.27 0.16
N SER A 143 28.82 23.44 0.06
CA SER A 143 28.15 24.72 -0.19
C SER A 143 27.38 24.75 -1.51
N ASP A 144 27.89 24.07 -2.52
CA ASP A 144 27.39 24.20 -3.90
C ASP A 144 26.87 22.86 -4.48
N LEU A 145 27.16 21.71 -3.84
CA LEU A 145 26.80 20.40 -4.35
C LEU A 145 26.20 19.54 -3.24
N THR A 146 25.02 18.99 -3.50
CA THR A 146 24.41 17.91 -2.71
C THR A 146 24.22 16.71 -3.61
N MET A 147 24.60 15.52 -3.14
CA MET A 147 24.41 14.25 -3.85
C MET A 147 23.93 13.19 -2.85
N ASN A 148 23.05 12.30 -3.28
CA ASN A 148 22.65 11.12 -2.54
C ASN A 148 22.72 9.90 -3.46
N LEU A 149 23.23 8.81 -2.92
CA LEU A 149 23.20 7.49 -3.52
C LEU A 149 22.48 6.57 -2.57
N ASN A 150 21.44 5.91 -3.02
CA ASN A 150 20.63 4.99 -2.24
C ASN A 150 20.56 3.63 -2.92
N VAL A 151 20.66 2.56 -2.16
CA VAL A 151 20.37 1.20 -2.59
C VAL A 151 19.26 0.65 -1.72
N TYR A 152 18.27 0.03 -2.32
CA TYR A 152 17.09 -0.46 -1.60
C TYR A 152 16.64 -1.83 -2.06
N ARG A 153 15.98 -2.53 -1.15
CA ARG A 153 15.20 -3.75 -1.43
C ARG A 153 13.94 -3.74 -0.58
N THR A 154 12.80 -3.91 -1.23
CA THR A 154 11.50 -4.06 -0.56
C THR A 154 10.84 -5.35 -1.06
N SER A 155 10.37 -6.16 -0.11
CA SER A 155 9.65 -7.40 -0.37
C SER A 155 8.24 -7.27 0.19
N TRP A 156 7.26 -7.58 -0.63
CA TRP A 156 5.85 -7.72 -0.27
C TRP A 156 5.47 -9.19 -0.27
N LYS A 157 4.68 -9.60 0.72
CA LYS A 157 4.11 -10.94 0.84
C LYS A 157 2.63 -10.85 1.17
N ASP A 158 1.91 -11.90 0.85
CA ASP A 158 0.48 -12.05 1.13
C ASP A 158 -0.36 -10.89 0.52
N ARG A 159 0.02 -10.39 -0.67
CA ARG A 159 -0.74 -9.38 -1.38
C ARG A 159 -1.99 -9.99 -2.01
N PHE A 160 -3.07 -9.21 -1.96
CA PHE A 160 -4.28 -9.46 -2.73
C PHE A 160 -4.22 -8.67 -4.04
N LEU A 161 -4.46 -9.35 -5.15
CA LEU A 161 -4.65 -8.74 -6.46
C LEU A 161 -5.97 -9.23 -7.04
N SER A 162 -6.68 -8.34 -7.73
CA SER A 162 -7.90 -8.67 -8.46
C SER A 162 -7.75 -8.17 -9.90
N ASP A 163 -8.05 -9.02 -10.87
CA ASP A 163 -7.93 -8.66 -12.27
C ASP A 163 -9.12 -9.24 -13.07
N TYR A 164 -9.45 -8.56 -14.17
CA TYR A 164 -10.45 -9.05 -15.11
C TYR A 164 -9.79 -10.01 -16.10
N VAL A 165 -10.20 -11.27 -16.04
CA VAL A 165 -9.69 -12.32 -16.92
C VAL A 165 -10.76 -12.78 -17.89
N ARG A 166 -10.35 -13.31 -19.04
CA ARG A 166 -11.24 -13.92 -20.03
C ARG A 166 -10.77 -15.33 -20.35
N ILE A 167 -11.56 -16.32 -19.95
CA ILE A 167 -11.29 -17.74 -20.18
C ILE A 167 -12.32 -18.28 -21.16
N ASN A 168 -11.87 -18.81 -22.32
CA ASN A 168 -12.74 -19.35 -23.37
C ASN A 168 -13.84 -18.37 -23.84
N GLY A 169 -13.55 -17.08 -23.86
CA GLY A 169 -14.48 -16.05 -24.27
C GLY A 169 -15.43 -15.55 -23.18
N VAL A 170 -15.46 -16.17 -22.02
CA VAL A 170 -16.24 -15.75 -20.85
C VAL A 170 -15.36 -14.84 -19.98
N GLY A 171 -15.82 -13.62 -19.72
CA GLY A 171 -15.14 -12.67 -18.83
C GLY A 171 -15.54 -12.89 -17.37
N GLY A 172 -14.59 -12.67 -16.46
CA GLY A 172 -14.81 -12.75 -15.02
C GLY A 172 -13.69 -12.05 -14.25
N ILE A 173 -13.88 -11.92 -12.95
CA ILE A 173 -12.86 -11.41 -12.03
C ILE A 173 -12.12 -12.59 -11.42
N ALA A 174 -10.77 -12.58 -11.53
CA ALA A 174 -9.91 -13.51 -10.82
C ALA A 174 -9.27 -12.80 -9.62
N ASN A 175 -9.38 -13.41 -8.46
CA ASN A 175 -8.78 -12.95 -7.22
C ASN A 175 -7.55 -13.81 -6.91
N TYR A 176 -6.41 -13.17 -6.70
CA TYR A 176 -5.15 -13.80 -6.37
C TYR A 176 -4.75 -13.41 -4.96
N THR A 177 -4.55 -14.38 -4.09
CA THR A 177 -4.05 -14.20 -2.73
C THR A 177 -2.64 -14.74 -2.58
N GLY A 178 -1.91 -14.29 -1.57
CA GLY A 178 -0.55 -14.77 -1.31
C GLY A 178 0.50 -14.30 -2.32
N VAL A 179 0.20 -13.26 -3.10
CA VAL A 179 1.13 -12.76 -4.13
C VAL A 179 2.36 -12.15 -3.46
N GLU A 180 3.54 -12.57 -3.93
CA GLU A 180 4.82 -12.02 -3.51
C GLU A 180 5.40 -11.11 -4.58
N GLN A 181 6.00 -9.97 -4.16
CA GLN A 181 6.73 -9.06 -5.04
C GLN A 181 8.03 -8.61 -4.39
N VAL A 182 9.05 -8.40 -5.22
CA VAL A 182 10.33 -7.83 -4.79
C VAL A 182 10.68 -6.66 -5.67
N HIS A 183 10.97 -5.52 -5.05
CA HIS A 183 11.47 -4.32 -5.71
C HIS A 183 12.85 -4.00 -5.13
N GLN A 184 13.84 -3.86 -5.98
CA GLN A 184 15.19 -3.51 -5.58
C GLN A 184 15.84 -2.61 -6.61
N GLY A 185 16.74 -1.75 -6.16
CA GLY A 185 17.36 -0.82 -7.09
C GLY A 185 18.39 0.07 -6.46
N VAL A 186 18.87 0.97 -7.31
CA VAL A 186 19.81 2.03 -6.96
C VAL A 186 19.23 3.35 -7.44
N GLU A 187 19.28 4.35 -6.59
CA GLU A 187 18.83 5.70 -6.87
C GLU A 187 19.99 6.67 -6.63
N PHE A 188 20.14 7.60 -7.55
CA PHE A 188 21.11 8.68 -7.43
C PHE A 188 20.40 9.98 -7.70
N ASP A 189 20.59 10.97 -6.84
CA ASP A 189 20.17 12.34 -7.06
C ASP A 189 21.31 13.32 -6.78
N ALA A 190 21.31 14.41 -7.51
CA ALA A 190 22.26 15.48 -7.33
C ALA A 190 21.62 16.84 -7.58
N LYS A 191 22.02 17.80 -6.76
CA LYS A 191 21.71 19.22 -6.92
C LYS A 191 23.00 20.01 -6.87
N TRP A 192 23.28 20.75 -7.94
CA TRP A 192 24.48 21.54 -8.08
C TRP A 192 24.16 23.01 -8.37
N LYS A 193 24.62 23.88 -7.49
CA LYS A 193 24.57 25.31 -7.68
C LYS A 193 25.79 25.75 -8.49
N ILE A 194 25.62 25.85 -9.82
CA ILE A 194 26.68 26.16 -10.76
C ILE A 194 27.11 27.65 -10.64
N SER A 195 26.15 28.52 -10.34
CA SER A 195 26.39 29.96 -10.15
C SER A 195 25.29 30.55 -9.25
N PRO A 196 25.37 31.83 -8.85
CA PRO A 196 24.30 32.50 -8.11
C PRO A 196 22.96 32.55 -8.83
N PHE A 197 22.94 32.25 -10.12
CA PHE A 197 21.75 32.35 -10.98
C PHE A 197 21.33 30.99 -11.61
N VAL A 198 22.12 29.91 -11.42
CA VAL A 198 21.91 28.65 -12.09
C VAL A 198 22.08 27.51 -11.12
N ASP A 199 21.01 26.77 -10.90
CA ASP A 199 20.99 25.46 -10.22
C ASP A 199 20.71 24.36 -11.26
N LEU A 200 21.42 23.25 -11.18
CA LEU A 200 21.18 22.02 -11.94
C LEU A 200 20.74 20.92 -10.97
N GLU A 201 19.63 20.27 -11.27
CA GLU A 201 19.14 19.11 -10.53
C GLU A 201 18.95 17.94 -11.48
N GLY A 202 19.28 16.74 -11.02
CA GLY A 202 19.07 15.51 -11.77
C GLY A 202 18.91 14.30 -10.86
N MET A 203 18.15 13.31 -11.35
CA MET A 203 18.02 12.02 -10.69
C MET A 203 18.09 10.89 -11.70
N LEU A 204 18.60 9.75 -11.25
CA LEU A 204 18.67 8.50 -12.00
C LEU A 204 18.25 7.36 -11.08
N THR A 205 17.33 6.51 -11.56
CA THR A 205 16.91 5.29 -10.86
C THR A 205 17.10 4.10 -11.77
N LEU A 206 17.73 3.06 -11.26
CA LEU A 206 17.85 1.75 -11.88
C LEU A 206 17.20 0.73 -10.95
N GLY A 207 16.11 0.11 -11.39
CA GLY A 207 15.34 -0.83 -10.56
C GLY A 207 15.03 -2.14 -11.29
N ASN A 208 14.92 -3.20 -10.50
CA ASN A 208 14.37 -4.47 -10.89
C ASN A 208 13.14 -4.77 -10.04
N TYR A 209 12.02 -5.09 -10.69
CA TYR A 209 10.72 -5.34 -10.06
C TYR A 209 10.19 -6.65 -10.60
N GLU A 210 10.00 -7.63 -9.70
CA GLU A 210 9.59 -8.97 -10.10
C GLU A 210 8.60 -9.58 -9.10
N TYR A 211 7.78 -10.51 -9.57
CA TYR A 211 6.98 -11.37 -8.71
C TYR A 211 7.88 -12.45 -8.11
N GLY A 212 7.71 -12.74 -6.82
CA GLY A 212 8.58 -13.65 -6.08
C GLY A 212 8.24 -15.13 -6.25
N SER A 213 7.03 -15.44 -6.72
CA SER A 213 6.56 -16.82 -6.99
C SER A 213 5.58 -16.82 -8.14
N ASP A 214 5.49 -17.93 -8.86
CA ASP A 214 4.39 -18.20 -9.75
C ASP A 214 3.11 -18.35 -8.91
N VAL A 215 2.10 -17.56 -9.24
CA VAL A 215 0.78 -17.68 -8.62
C VAL A 215 0.14 -18.93 -9.20
N THR A 216 0.08 -20.01 -8.43
CA THR A 216 -0.70 -21.20 -8.82
C THR A 216 -2.15 -20.94 -8.45
N ASP A 217 -3.02 -21.07 -9.45
CA ASP A 217 -4.47 -21.09 -9.29
C ASP A 217 -4.85 -22.18 -8.27
N SER A 218 -5.56 -21.82 -7.24
CA SER A 218 -6.06 -22.73 -6.19
C SER A 218 -7.53 -23.03 -6.40
#